data_dc5566aafd075166122c343f1e525b80
#
_entry.id   dc5566aafd075166122c343f1e525b80
#
_cell.length_a   1.000
_cell.length_b   1.000
_cell.length_c   1.000
_cell.angle_alpha   90.00
_cell.angle_beta   90.00
_cell.angle_gamma   90.00
#
_symmetry.space_group_name_H-M   'P 1'
#
loop_
_entity.id
_entity.type
_entity.pdbx_description
1 polymer ?
#
loop_
_entity_poly.entity_id
_entity_poly.type
_entity_poly.pdbx_seq_one_letter_code
_entity_poly.pdbx_strand_id
1 'polypeptide(L)'
;MADKKPFFININTAPMCDMKLGRGTGIKLVNPEIGSQNLDVHINVINDDSGPGEVHFHRHADNVYIVLEGVLEVVVEGERRLLKKDDVGFIPAGLVHTAGSAGGHGPTRIIEIYAPAGYDFHEVESFRNLVEINQDTD
;
A
#
# COMPACT_ATOMS: atom_id res chain seq x y z
N MET A 1 -21.86 -21.77 -9.63
CA MET A 1 -20.58 -21.08 -9.93
C MET A 1 -20.88 -19.69 -10.46
N ALA A 2 -20.29 -18.67 -9.89
CA ALA A 2 -20.53 -17.32 -10.37
C ALA A 2 -19.89 -17.14 -11.76
N ASP A 3 -20.58 -16.43 -12.66
CA ASP A 3 -20.05 -16.11 -13.95
C ASP A 3 -18.83 -15.19 -13.82
N LYS A 4 -17.78 -15.50 -14.53
CA LYS A 4 -16.61 -14.63 -14.60
C LYS A 4 -16.92 -13.48 -15.54
N LYS A 5 -16.81 -12.26 -15.03
CA LYS A 5 -17.08 -11.05 -15.82
C LYS A 5 -15.90 -10.11 -15.78
N PRO A 6 -15.52 -9.52 -16.91
CA PRO A 6 -14.53 -8.46 -16.90
C PRO A 6 -15.10 -7.21 -16.24
N PHE A 7 -14.20 -6.36 -15.73
CA PHE A 7 -14.58 -5.12 -15.06
C PHE A 7 -13.70 -3.99 -15.58
N PHE A 8 -14.34 -2.88 -15.93
CA PHE A 8 -13.66 -1.69 -16.46
C PHE A 8 -14.07 -0.48 -15.65
N ILE A 9 -13.11 0.35 -15.27
CA ILE A 9 -13.39 1.52 -14.45
C ILE A 9 -12.44 2.65 -14.85
N ASN A 10 -12.93 3.88 -14.70
CA ASN A 10 -12.10 5.06 -14.88
C ASN A 10 -11.67 5.58 -13.50
N ILE A 11 -10.41 5.92 -13.36
CA ILE A 11 -9.86 6.40 -12.09
C ILE A 11 -10.63 7.62 -11.57
N ASN A 12 -11.06 8.51 -12.46
CA ASN A 12 -11.72 9.75 -12.08
C ASN A 12 -13.16 9.55 -11.60
N THR A 13 -13.76 8.38 -11.84
CA THR A 13 -15.12 8.04 -11.42
C THR A 13 -15.17 6.88 -10.43
N ALA A 14 -14.02 6.33 -10.08
CA ALA A 14 -13.93 5.21 -9.16
C ALA A 14 -14.29 5.63 -7.72
N PRO A 15 -14.79 4.70 -6.89
CA PRO A 15 -15.11 5.00 -5.49
C PRO A 15 -13.89 5.48 -4.71
N MET A 16 -14.07 6.52 -3.89
CA MET A 16 -13.04 7.08 -3.03
C MET A 16 -13.32 6.80 -1.57
N CYS A 17 -12.27 6.72 -0.78
CA CYS A 17 -12.36 6.58 0.67
C CYS A 17 -11.25 7.39 1.33
N ASP A 18 -11.44 7.73 2.60
CA ASP A 18 -10.41 8.41 3.37
C ASP A 18 -9.37 7.39 3.84
N MET A 19 -8.10 7.78 3.79
CA MET A 19 -7.04 7.01 4.42
C MET A 19 -7.10 7.20 5.94
N LYS A 20 -6.63 6.21 6.68
CA LYS A 20 -6.57 6.28 8.14
C LYS A 20 -5.80 7.51 8.61
N LEU A 21 -6.22 8.08 9.75
CA LEU A 21 -5.55 9.19 10.42
C LEU A 21 -5.46 10.47 9.56
N GLY A 22 -6.37 10.64 8.61
CA GLY A 22 -6.40 11.83 7.77
C GLY A 22 -5.22 11.96 6.83
N ARG A 23 -4.56 10.84 6.49
CA ARG A 23 -3.34 10.87 5.70
C ARG A 23 -3.55 11.17 4.22
N GLY A 24 -4.76 11.05 3.73
CA GLY A 24 -5.08 11.32 2.33
C GLY A 24 -6.33 10.59 1.87
N THR A 25 -6.38 10.28 0.57
CA THR A 25 -7.53 9.68 -0.09
C THR A 25 -7.11 8.42 -0.84
N GLY A 26 -7.91 7.36 -0.69
CA GLY A 26 -7.76 6.14 -1.49
C GLY A 26 -8.78 6.10 -2.61
N ILE A 27 -8.40 5.54 -3.76
CA ILE A 27 -9.28 5.34 -4.92
C ILE A 27 -9.28 3.84 -5.21
N LYS A 28 -10.44 3.19 -5.03
CA LYS A 28 -10.58 1.74 -5.20
C LYS A 28 -10.75 1.40 -6.68
N LEU A 29 -9.93 0.51 -7.20
CA LEU A 29 -9.98 0.12 -8.61
C LEU A 29 -10.37 -1.33 -8.79
N VAL A 30 -9.59 -2.27 -8.26
CA VAL A 30 -9.85 -3.71 -8.37
C VAL A 30 -9.70 -4.31 -6.98
N ASN A 31 -10.70 -5.03 -6.52
CA ASN A 31 -10.71 -5.60 -5.17
C ASN A 31 -11.76 -6.72 -5.06
N PRO A 32 -11.87 -7.38 -3.90
CA PRO A 32 -12.85 -8.43 -3.72
C PRO A 32 -14.31 -8.02 -3.93
N GLU A 33 -14.64 -6.74 -3.71
CA GLU A 33 -16.02 -6.25 -3.92
C GLU A 33 -16.47 -6.40 -5.37
N ILE A 34 -15.55 -6.33 -6.34
CA ILE A 34 -15.86 -6.53 -7.76
C ILE A 34 -15.49 -7.94 -8.24
N GLY A 35 -15.15 -8.84 -7.32
CA GLY A 35 -14.89 -10.23 -7.64
C GLY A 35 -13.42 -10.62 -7.78
N SER A 36 -12.48 -9.70 -7.57
CA SER A 36 -11.06 -10.05 -7.61
C SER A 36 -10.63 -10.77 -6.35
N GLN A 37 -10.09 -11.99 -6.48
CA GLN A 37 -9.55 -12.75 -5.37
C GLN A 37 -8.04 -12.76 -5.35
N ASN A 38 -7.41 -12.53 -6.48
CA ASN A 38 -5.97 -12.70 -6.64
C ASN A 38 -5.19 -11.39 -6.46
N LEU A 39 -5.85 -10.25 -6.61
CA LEU A 39 -5.16 -8.97 -6.43
C LEU A 39 -6.12 -7.87 -6.01
N ASP A 40 -5.56 -6.86 -5.37
CA ASP A 40 -6.19 -5.60 -5.04
C ASP A 40 -5.35 -4.49 -5.68
N VAL A 41 -6.00 -3.60 -6.42
CA VAL A 41 -5.34 -2.44 -7.04
C VAL A 41 -6.08 -1.19 -6.62
N HIS A 42 -5.36 -0.24 -6.05
CA HIS A 42 -5.94 1.05 -5.69
C HIS A 42 -4.90 2.15 -5.84
N ILE A 43 -5.36 3.38 -5.84
CA ILE A 43 -4.50 4.55 -5.81
C ILE A 43 -4.59 5.16 -4.42
N ASN A 44 -3.46 5.56 -3.87
CA ASN A 44 -3.41 6.41 -2.69
C ASN A 44 -2.88 7.78 -3.10
N VAL A 45 -3.60 8.82 -2.69
CA VAL A 45 -3.16 10.21 -2.79
C VAL A 45 -2.82 10.64 -1.37
N ILE A 46 -1.54 10.68 -1.06
CA ILE A 46 -1.03 10.87 0.30
C ILE A 46 -0.66 12.35 0.47
N ASN A 47 -1.22 12.99 1.51
CA ASN A 47 -0.93 14.40 1.78
C ASN A 47 0.57 14.60 2.04
N ASP A 48 1.08 15.76 1.64
CA ASP A 48 2.50 16.10 1.80
C ASP A 48 2.98 16.01 3.25
N ASP A 49 2.13 16.43 4.18
CA ASP A 49 2.42 16.48 5.62
C ASP A 49 1.96 15.24 6.39
N SER A 50 1.60 14.16 5.69
CA SER A 50 1.04 12.98 6.35
C SER A 50 2.00 12.29 7.32
N GLY A 51 3.29 12.44 7.09
CA GLY A 51 4.29 11.64 7.76
C GLY A 51 4.24 10.17 7.34
N PRO A 52 5.01 9.31 8.00
CA PRO A 52 5.01 7.88 7.69
C PRO A 52 3.69 7.23 8.12
N GLY A 53 3.33 6.17 7.42
CA GLY A 53 2.20 5.35 7.79
C GLY A 53 2.48 4.46 9.00
N GLU A 54 1.51 3.64 9.35
CA GLU A 54 1.65 2.64 10.40
C GLU A 54 2.71 1.62 10.00
N VAL A 55 3.54 1.21 10.94
CA VAL A 55 4.51 0.14 10.73
C VAL A 55 3.76 -1.18 10.76
N HIS A 56 3.89 -1.97 9.71
CA HIS A 56 3.08 -3.17 9.55
C HIS A 56 3.74 -4.19 8.63
N PHE A 57 3.14 -5.36 8.52
CA PHE A 57 3.50 -6.36 7.53
C PHE A 57 2.24 -7.01 6.97
N HIS A 58 2.36 -7.61 5.80
CA HIS A 58 1.35 -8.46 5.20
C HIS A 58 1.87 -9.89 5.25
N ARG A 59 1.08 -10.80 5.85
CA ARG A 59 1.55 -12.17 6.06
C ARG A 59 1.65 -12.96 4.76
N HIS A 60 0.69 -12.77 3.88
CA HIS A 60 0.56 -13.55 2.65
C HIS A 60 0.68 -12.71 1.38
N ALA A 61 0.37 -11.42 1.44
CA ALA A 61 0.33 -10.57 0.26
C ALA A 61 1.70 -9.96 -0.03
N ASP A 62 2.12 -10.06 -1.28
CA ASP A 62 3.15 -9.21 -1.83
C ASP A 62 2.55 -7.83 -2.09
N ASN A 63 3.36 -6.79 -2.02
CA ASN A 63 2.93 -5.41 -2.16
C ASN A 63 3.80 -4.71 -3.20
N VAL A 64 3.16 -4.01 -4.14
CA VAL A 64 3.86 -3.22 -5.16
C VAL A 64 3.42 -1.78 -5.03
N TYR A 65 4.39 -0.86 -5.08
CA TYR A 65 4.16 0.58 -5.19
C TYR A 65 4.65 1.06 -6.55
N ILE A 66 3.82 1.83 -7.25
CA ILE A 66 4.22 2.52 -8.48
C ILE A 66 3.97 4.00 -8.24
N VAL A 67 5.02 4.80 -8.24
CA VAL A 67 4.90 6.24 -7.95
C VAL A 67 4.52 7.00 -9.21
N LEU A 68 3.41 7.73 -9.15
CA LEU A 68 2.90 8.55 -10.24
C LEU A 68 3.27 10.02 -10.08
N GLU A 69 3.27 10.53 -8.86
CA GLU A 69 3.59 11.93 -8.54
C GLU A 69 4.17 12.01 -7.13
N GLY A 70 4.98 13.04 -6.88
CA GLY A 70 5.56 13.28 -5.56
C GLY A 70 6.73 12.36 -5.25
N VAL A 71 7.04 12.23 -3.96
CA VAL A 71 8.13 11.37 -3.47
C VAL A 71 7.60 10.51 -2.34
N LEU A 72 7.66 9.20 -2.53
CA LEU A 72 7.26 8.22 -1.52
C LEU A 72 8.46 7.83 -0.68
N GLU A 73 8.34 7.95 0.63
CA GLU A 73 9.32 7.40 1.56
C GLU A 73 8.85 6.02 1.99
N VAL A 74 9.66 5.00 1.71
CA VAL A 74 9.39 3.63 2.13
C VAL A 74 10.48 3.20 3.09
N VAL A 75 10.10 2.67 4.23
CA VAL A 75 11.04 2.08 5.20
C VAL A 75 10.73 0.60 5.29
N VAL A 76 11.68 -0.24 4.91
CA VAL A 76 11.52 -1.70 4.91
C VAL A 76 12.59 -2.30 5.81
N GLU A 77 12.16 -3.04 6.83
CA GLU A 77 13.07 -3.67 7.79
C GLU A 77 14.07 -2.67 8.38
N GLY A 78 13.62 -1.43 8.58
CA GLY A 78 14.45 -0.34 9.09
C GLY A 78 15.26 0.43 8.06
N GLU A 79 15.32 -0.01 6.81
CA GLU A 79 16.03 0.68 5.75
C GLU A 79 15.13 1.64 4.99
N ARG A 80 15.55 2.90 4.88
CA ARG A 80 14.80 3.97 4.23
C ARG A 80 15.14 4.04 2.74
N ARG A 81 14.10 4.17 1.91
CA ARG A 81 14.24 4.40 0.46
C ARG A 81 13.30 5.54 0.05
N LEU A 82 13.74 6.35 -0.90
CA LEU A 82 12.92 7.38 -1.53
C LEU A 82 12.62 6.96 -2.96
N LEU A 83 11.32 6.88 -3.28
CA LEU A 83 10.85 6.54 -4.61
C LEU A 83 10.25 7.79 -5.24
N LYS A 84 10.68 8.10 -6.45
CA LYS A 84 10.23 9.25 -7.24
C LYS A 84 9.31 8.77 -8.35
N LYS A 85 8.72 9.71 -9.10
CA LYS A 85 7.88 9.41 -10.25
C LYS A 85 8.52 8.33 -11.13
N ASP A 86 7.72 7.34 -11.51
CA ASP A 86 8.07 6.20 -12.35
C ASP A 86 8.93 5.13 -11.66
N ASP A 87 9.28 5.32 -10.39
CA ASP A 87 9.91 4.27 -9.60
C ASP A 87 8.89 3.23 -9.16
N VAL A 88 9.35 1.99 -9.06
CA VAL A 88 8.55 0.85 -8.60
C VAL A 88 9.23 0.20 -7.41
N GLY A 89 8.46 -0.02 -6.34
CA GLY A 89 8.93 -0.77 -5.16
C GLY A 89 8.17 -2.08 -5.04
N PHE A 90 8.88 -3.14 -4.66
CA PHE A 90 8.30 -4.44 -4.40
C PHE A 90 8.64 -4.87 -2.98
N ILE A 91 7.61 -5.14 -2.18
CA ILE A 91 7.75 -5.59 -0.79
C ILE A 91 7.20 -7.01 -0.71
N PRO A 92 8.06 -8.02 -0.58
CA PRO A 92 7.59 -9.40 -0.39
C PRO A 92 6.78 -9.55 0.89
N ALA A 93 5.87 -10.50 0.90
CA ALA A 93 5.08 -10.84 2.08
C ALA A 93 6.00 -11.11 3.29
N GLY A 94 5.57 -10.66 4.45
CA GLY A 94 6.27 -10.87 5.72
C GLY A 94 7.24 -9.77 6.13
N LEU A 95 7.67 -8.89 5.22
CA LEU A 95 8.60 -7.83 5.57
C LEU A 95 7.87 -6.67 6.26
N VAL A 96 8.41 -6.23 7.37
CA VAL A 96 7.86 -5.10 8.15
C VAL A 96 8.23 -3.80 7.46
N HIS A 97 7.24 -2.97 7.19
CA HIS A 97 7.45 -1.74 6.42
C HIS A 97 6.44 -0.65 6.77
N THR A 98 6.72 0.54 6.29
CA THR A 98 5.79 1.67 6.27
C THR A 98 6.08 2.52 5.04
N ALA A 99 5.09 3.28 4.61
CA ALA A 99 5.22 4.18 3.47
C ALA A 99 4.42 5.45 3.72
N GLY A 100 4.90 6.56 3.18
CA GLY A 100 4.23 7.86 3.28
C GLY A 100 4.89 8.88 2.38
N SER A 101 4.36 10.10 2.37
CA SER A 101 5.00 11.20 1.65
C SER A 101 6.30 11.59 2.35
N ALA A 102 7.32 11.86 1.54
CA ALA A 102 8.62 12.28 2.08
C ALA A 102 8.60 13.69 2.72
N GLY A 103 7.58 14.48 2.40
CA GLY A 103 7.46 15.86 2.88
C GLY A 103 8.21 16.86 2.02
N GLY A 104 7.60 18.03 1.79
CA GLY A 104 8.23 19.10 1.01
C GLY A 104 8.20 18.93 -0.50
N HIS A 105 7.50 17.90 -1.01
CA HIS A 105 7.43 17.59 -2.44
C HIS A 105 6.01 17.60 -3.01
N GLY A 106 5.04 18.12 -2.23
CA GLY A 106 3.63 18.04 -2.58
C GLY A 106 3.03 16.68 -2.28
N PRO A 107 1.74 16.48 -2.60
CA PRO A 107 1.09 15.18 -2.40
C PRO A 107 1.79 14.08 -3.20
N THR A 108 1.80 12.88 -2.64
CA THR A 108 2.34 11.69 -3.31
C THR A 108 1.18 10.86 -3.84
N ARG A 109 1.23 10.54 -5.11
CA ARG A 109 0.21 9.72 -5.77
C ARG A 109 0.86 8.43 -6.23
N ILE A 110 0.32 7.31 -5.77
CA ILE A 110 0.86 5.98 -6.06
C ILE A 110 -0.25 5.03 -6.49
N ILE A 111 0.12 4.05 -7.31
CA ILE A 111 -0.67 2.83 -7.47
C ILE A 111 -0.12 1.83 -6.46
N GLU A 112 -1.00 1.23 -5.68
CA GLU A 112 -0.64 0.17 -4.75
C GLU A 112 -1.35 -1.11 -5.14
N ILE A 113 -0.61 -2.23 -5.12
CA ILE A 113 -1.12 -3.54 -5.51
C ILE A 113 -0.81 -4.52 -4.38
N TYR A 114 -1.82 -5.29 -3.97
CA TYR A 114 -1.66 -6.44 -3.08
C TYR A 114 -2.05 -7.72 -3.83
N ALA A 115 -1.25 -8.76 -3.67
CA ALA A 115 -1.56 -10.08 -4.21
C ALA A 115 -1.09 -11.15 -3.21
N PRO A 116 -2.01 -12.01 -2.69
CA PRO A 116 -3.44 -12.06 -2.97
C PRO A 116 -4.22 -10.89 -2.37
N ALA A 117 -5.47 -10.70 -2.84
CA ALA A 117 -6.38 -9.71 -2.30
C ALA A 117 -6.94 -10.16 -0.94
N GLY A 118 -7.55 -9.22 -0.24
CA GLY A 118 -8.16 -9.45 1.06
C GLY A 118 -7.42 -8.74 2.19
N TYR A 119 -8.04 -8.69 3.36
CA TYR A 119 -7.45 -8.01 4.50
C TYR A 119 -6.29 -8.84 5.08
N ASP A 120 -5.10 -8.27 5.07
CA ASP A 120 -3.87 -8.92 5.51
C ASP A 120 -2.90 -7.84 6.03
N PHE A 121 -3.37 -7.05 7.00
CA PHE A 121 -2.62 -5.94 7.56
C PHE A 121 -2.38 -6.21 9.03
N HIS A 122 -1.10 -6.33 9.43
CA HIS A 122 -0.70 -6.64 10.80
C HIS A 122 0.20 -5.54 11.33
N GLU A 123 -0.37 -4.67 12.14
CA GLU A 123 0.35 -3.53 12.70
C GLU A 123 1.32 -3.98 13.79
N VAL A 124 2.48 -3.33 13.85
CA VAL A 124 3.48 -3.55 14.87
C VAL A 124 3.88 -2.20 15.48
N GLU A 125 4.37 -2.20 16.73
CA GLU A 125 4.72 -0.95 17.41
C GLU A 125 5.90 -0.24 16.75
N SER A 126 6.90 -1.01 16.30
CA SER A 126 8.10 -0.45 15.70
C SER A 126 8.93 -1.54 15.05
N PHE A 127 9.96 -1.13 14.33
CA PHE A 127 10.94 -2.07 13.76
C PHE A 127 11.75 -2.83 14.82
N ARG A 128 11.66 -2.43 16.11
CA ARG A 128 12.36 -3.11 17.19
C ARG A 128 11.86 -4.54 17.41
N ASN A 129 10.64 -4.85 16.96
CA ASN A 129 10.00 -6.15 17.16
C ASN A 129 10.23 -7.13 16.00
N LEU A 130 11.16 -6.83 15.11
CA LEU A 130 11.41 -7.65 13.91
C LEU A 130 11.72 -9.11 14.22
N VAL A 131 12.51 -9.36 15.27
CA VAL A 131 12.89 -10.73 15.65
C VAL A 131 11.67 -11.53 16.07
N GLU A 132 10.79 -10.95 16.88
CA GLU A 132 9.57 -11.59 17.34
C GLU A 132 8.62 -11.88 16.18
N ILE A 133 8.47 -10.91 15.27
CA ILE A 133 7.61 -11.04 14.09
C ILE A 133 8.11 -12.17 13.18
N ASN A 134 9.41 -12.25 12.94
CA ASN A 134 10.00 -13.28 12.08
C ASN A 134 9.83 -14.67 12.67
N GLN A 135 9.83 -14.81 14.01
CA GLN A 135 9.54 -16.07 14.68
C GLN A 135 8.08 -16.47 14.51
N ASP A 136 7.17 -15.51 14.54
CA ASP A 136 5.73 -15.75 14.44
C ASP A 136 5.28 -16.09 13.02
N THR A 137 6.06 -15.75 12.01
CA THR A 137 5.70 -16.00 10.60
C THR A 137 6.11 -17.39 10.09
N ASP A 138 6.80 -18.15 10.88
CA ASP A 138 7.20 -19.53 10.51
C ASP A 138 6.03 -20.57 10.69
#